data_0be7ec5186db6775ee536569fdc5320b
#
_entry.id   0be7ec5186db6775ee536569fdc5320b
#
_cell.length_a   1.000
_cell.length_b   1.000
_cell.length_c   1.000
_cell.angle_alpha   90.00
_cell.angle_beta   90.00
_cell.angle_gamma   90.00
#
_symmetry.space_group_name_H-M   'P 1'
#
loop_
_entity.id
_entity.type
_entity.pdbx_description
1 polymer ?
#
loop_
_entity_poly.entity_id
_entity_poly.type
_entity_poly.pdbx_seq_one_letter_code
_entity_poly.pdbx_strand_id
1 'polypeptide(L)'
;EPTTVPAGKYAQEILTSLDLIDEVKPKAIYGTDVRQVFNYVATGNTEAGIVYRTEALDNQEVKIVDIAPENTYSPIVYPVAIIKQSKNIQAAKQVLQFLLTKEAQAIFQRNGFTPLSRK
;
A
#
# COMPACT_ATOMS: atom_id res chain seq x y z
N GLU A 1 -12.70 3.46 1.32
CA GLU A 1 -13.47 3.94 2.47
C GLU A 1 -12.53 4.28 3.64
N PRO A 2 -12.37 5.59 4.02
CA PRO A 2 -11.37 6.02 5.01
C PRO A 2 -11.59 5.47 6.42
N THR A 3 -12.81 5.09 6.77
CA THR A 3 -13.15 4.61 8.12
C THR A 3 -12.85 3.14 8.35
N THR A 4 -12.83 2.34 7.29
CA THR A 4 -12.74 0.87 7.38
C THR A 4 -11.55 0.29 6.61
N VAL A 5 -11.01 1.02 5.62
CA VAL A 5 -9.92 0.57 4.75
C VAL A 5 -8.67 1.39 5.01
N PRO A 6 -7.53 0.78 5.43
CA PRO A 6 -6.30 1.53 5.72
C PRO A 6 -5.82 2.43 4.57
N ALA A 7 -5.91 1.95 3.32
CA ALA A 7 -5.58 2.75 2.14
C ALA A 7 -6.43 4.01 2.01
N GLY A 8 -7.72 3.94 2.40
CA GLY A 8 -8.62 5.09 2.42
C GLY A 8 -8.20 6.15 3.44
N LYS A 9 -7.72 5.71 4.61
CA LYS A 9 -7.17 6.62 5.62
C LYS A 9 -5.94 7.37 5.08
N TYR A 10 -4.98 6.65 4.49
CA TYR A 10 -3.80 7.27 3.88
C TYR A 10 -4.17 8.23 2.74
N ALA A 11 -5.14 7.85 1.89
CA ALA A 11 -5.65 8.73 0.83
C ALA A 11 -6.22 10.03 1.40
N GLN A 12 -6.96 9.96 2.50
CA GLN A 12 -7.48 11.15 3.18
C GLN A 12 -6.36 12.01 3.77
N GLU A 13 -5.35 11.41 4.40
CA GLU A 13 -4.18 12.12 4.93
C GLU A 13 -3.45 12.88 3.81
N ILE A 14 -3.19 12.21 2.67
CA ILE A 14 -2.54 12.79 1.49
C ILE A 14 -3.34 13.99 0.97
N LEU A 15 -4.64 13.81 0.71
CA LEU A 15 -5.49 14.86 0.17
C LEU A 15 -5.60 16.07 1.12
N THR A 16 -5.65 15.81 2.42
CA THR A 16 -5.64 16.88 3.44
C THR A 16 -4.32 17.63 3.46
N SER A 17 -3.20 16.90 3.43
CA SER A 17 -1.85 17.50 3.44
C SER A 17 -1.55 18.35 2.19
N LEU A 18 -2.21 18.04 1.08
CA LEU A 18 -2.08 18.75 -0.19
C LEU A 18 -3.17 19.81 -0.40
N ASP A 19 -4.02 20.09 0.59
CA ASP A 19 -5.17 21.01 0.51
C ASP A 19 -6.19 20.66 -0.60
N LEU A 20 -6.29 19.36 -0.96
CA LEU A 20 -7.18 18.86 -2.03
C LEU A 20 -8.46 18.19 -1.50
N ILE A 21 -8.57 17.99 -0.19
CA ILE A 21 -9.65 17.18 0.41
C ILE A 21 -11.04 17.74 0.11
N ASP A 22 -11.22 19.05 0.20
CA ASP A 22 -12.52 19.70 0.01
C ASP A 22 -12.98 19.69 -1.45
N GLU A 23 -12.02 19.67 -2.40
CA GLU A 23 -12.30 19.55 -3.82
C GLU A 23 -12.63 18.11 -4.23
N VAL A 24 -11.92 17.13 -3.68
CA VAL A 24 -12.03 15.72 -4.08
C VAL A 24 -13.18 15.01 -3.39
N LYS A 25 -13.39 15.26 -2.08
CA LYS A 25 -14.39 14.55 -1.26
C LYS A 25 -15.81 14.54 -1.84
N PRO A 26 -16.35 15.64 -2.42
CA PRO A 26 -17.71 15.65 -2.97
C PRO A 26 -17.90 14.75 -4.18
N LYS A 27 -16.83 14.41 -4.90
CA LYS A 27 -16.85 13.59 -6.12
C LYS A 27 -16.18 12.22 -5.94
N ALA A 28 -15.73 11.90 -4.71
CA ALA A 28 -15.02 10.66 -4.42
C ALA A 28 -15.94 9.45 -4.44
N ILE A 29 -15.51 8.40 -5.13
CA ILE A 29 -16.12 7.07 -5.11
C ILE A 29 -15.25 6.16 -4.24
N TYR A 30 -15.84 5.54 -3.22
CA TYR A 30 -15.13 4.72 -2.26
C TYR A 30 -15.25 3.25 -2.60
N GLY A 31 -14.11 2.55 -2.69
CA GLY A 31 -14.06 1.10 -2.76
C GLY A 31 -14.02 0.45 -1.36
N THR A 32 -14.42 -0.80 -1.29
CA THR A 32 -14.30 -1.65 -0.09
C THR A 32 -12.86 -2.13 0.14
N ASP A 33 -12.04 -2.11 -0.90
CA ASP A 33 -10.61 -2.44 -0.89
C ASP A 33 -9.89 -1.77 -2.07
N VAL A 34 -8.56 -1.91 -2.11
CA VAL A 34 -7.73 -1.28 -3.17
C VAL A 34 -7.92 -1.92 -4.54
N ARG A 35 -8.25 -3.21 -4.61
CA ARG A 35 -8.52 -3.92 -5.85
C ARG A 35 -9.79 -3.40 -6.52
N GLN A 36 -10.82 -3.09 -5.75
CA GLN A 36 -12.03 -2.49 -6.28
C GLN A 36 -11.77 -1.09 -6.86
N VAL A 37 -10.98 -0.26 -6.15
CA VAL A 37 -10.56 1.06 -6.67
C VAL A 37 -9.76 0.93 -7.96
N PHE A 38 -8.80 -0.02 -8.00
CA PHE A 38 -8.05 -0.33 -9.22
C PHE A 38 -8.99 -0.67 -10.39
N ASN A 39 -9.97 -1.57 -10.17
CA ASN A 39 -10.92 -1.98 -11.20
C ASN A 39 -11.78 -0.81 -11.70
N TYR A 40 -12.17 0.14 -10.85
CA TYR A 40 -12.92 1.31 -11.29
C TYR A 40 -12.14 2.16 -12.30
N VAL A 41 -10.83 2.32 -12.09
CA VAL A 41 -9.97 3.03 -13.04
C VAL A 41 -9.74 2.21 -14.31
N ALA A 42 -9.40 0.92 -14.17
CA ALA A 42 -9.13 0.03 -15.31
C ALA A 42 -10.32 -0.11 -16.26
N THR A 43 -11.55 -0.05 -15.73
CA THR A 43 -12.80 -0.11 -16.51
C THR A 43 -13.34 1.25 -16.95
N GLY A 44 -12.64 2.35 -16.62
CA GLY A 44 -13.07 3.71 -17.00
C GLY A 44 -14.27 4.24 -16.22
N ASN A 45 -14.62 3.62 -15.09
CA ASN A 45 -15.69 4.11 -14.19
C ASN A 45 -15.25 5.32 -13.36
N THR A 46 -13.94 5.53 -13.21
CA THR A 46 -13.34 6.73 -12.61
C THR A 46 -12.09 7.11 -13.40
N GLU A 47 -11.77 8.40 -13.43
CA GLU A 47 -10.60 8.93 -14.15
C GLU A 47 -9.29 8.63 -13.43
N ALA A 48 -9.32 8.56 -12.09
CA ALA A 48 -8.14 8.30 -11.25
C ALA A 48 -8.53 7.57 -9.97
N GLY A 49 -7.54 6.93 -9.33
CA GLY A 49 -7.72 6.26 -8.04
C GLY A 49 -6.44 6.32 -7.21
N ILE A 50 -6.60 6.31 -5.89
CA ILE A 50 -5.48 6.21 -4.95
C ILE A 50 -5.43 4.78 -4.42
N VAL A 51 -4.34 4.08 -4.73
CA VAL A 51 -4.08 2.69 -4.33
C VAL A 51 -2.63 2.55 -3.85
N TYR A 52 -2.25 1.41 -3.32
CA TYR A 52 -0.83 1.15 -3.06
C TYR A 52 -0.08 0.96 -4.38
N ARG A 53 1.17 1.41 -4.43
CA ARG A 53 2.05 1.24 -5.59
C ARG A 53 2.13 -0.22 -6.03
N THR A 54 2.18 -1.15 -5.08
CA THR A 54 2.23 -2.60 -5.31
C THR A 54 1.04 -3.15 -6.10
N GLU A 55 -0.11 -2.46 -6.08
CA GLU A 55 -1.30 -2.85 -6.82
C GLU A 55 -1.22 -2.52 -8.31
N ALA A 56 -0.49 -1.46 -8.66
CA ALA A 56 -0.46 -0.93 -10.02
C ALA A 56 0.87 -1.17 -10.77
N LEU A 57 1.93 -1.63 -10.07
CA LEU A 57 3.30 -1.62 -10.59
C LEU A 57 3.49 -2.45 -11.88
N ASP A 58 2.91 -3.65 -11.93
CA ASP A 58 3.08 -4.60 -13.04
C ASP A 58 1.81 -4.75 -13.89
N ASN A 59 0.89 -3.77 -13.84
CA ASN A 59 -0.37 -3.83 -14.55
C ASN A 59 -0.39 -2.83 -15.71
N GLN A 60 -0.78 -3.31 -16.91
CA GLN A 60 -0.86 -2.50 -18.13
C GLN A 60 -2.21 -1.80 -18.32
N GLU A 61 -3.22 -2.13 -17.51
CA GLU A 61 -4.57 -1.55 -17.62
C GLU A 61 -4.67 -0.14 -17.02
N VAL A 62 -3.71 0.22 -16.15
CA VAL A 62 -3.65 1.54 -15.52
C VAL A 62 -2.25 2.12 -15.63
N LYS A 63 -2.15 3.44 -15.52
CA LYS A 63 -0.88 4.17 -15.47
C LYS A 63 -0.68 4.80 -14.10
N ILE A 64 0.48 4.59 -13.48
CA ILE A 64 0.90 5.37 -12.32
C ILE A 64 1.25 6.78 -12.81
N VAL A 65 0.46 7.77 -12.43
CA VAL A 65 0.65 9.17 -12.85
C VAL A 65 1.47 9.96 -11.85
N ASP A 66 1.39 9.60 -10.56
CA ASP A 66 2.16 10.23 -9.50
C ASP A 66 2.28 9.29 -8.28
N ILE A 67 3.24 9.59 -7.40
CA ILE A 67 3.45 8.90 -6.12
C ILE A 67 3.42 9.95 -5.02
N ALA A 68 2.51 9.78 -4.06
CA ALA A 68 2.36 10.70 -2.95
C ALA A 68 3.68 10.82 -2.14
N PRO A 69 4.14 12.05 -1.81
CA PRO A 69 5.32 12.25 -0.99
C PRO A 69 5.16 11.63 0.40
N GLU A 70 6.22 10.99 0.92
CA GLU A 70 6.18 10.26 2.19
C GLU A 70 5.80 11.12 3.42
N ASN A 71 6.00 12.44 3.34
CA ASN A 71 5.63 13.38 4.40
C ASN A 71 4.15 13.78 4.38
N THR A 72 3.35 13.28 3.44
CA THR A 72 1.92 13.61 3.31
C THR A 72 0.99 12.60 3.98
N TYR A 73 1.52 11.48 4.47
CA TYR A 73 0.74 10.43 5.13
C TYR A 73 1.56 9.72 6.22
N SER A 74 0.84 9.04 7.11
CA SER A 74 1.45 8.23 8.17
C SER A 74 2.25 7.06 7.58
N PRO A 75 3.39 6.63 8.19
CA PRO A 75 4.19 5.54 7.68
C PRO A 75 3.40 4.26 7.46
N ILE A 76 3.49 3.68 6.27
CA ILE A 76 2.87 2.40 5.93
C ILE A 76 3.83 1.29 6.32
N VAL A 77 3.47 0.50 7.34
CA VAL A 77 4.29 -0.58 7.87
C VAL A 77 3.56 -1.91 7.76
N TYR A 78 4.22 -2.93 7.21
CA TYR A 78 3.75 -4.31 7.18
C TYR A 78 4.47 -5.11 8.28
N PRO A 79 3.87 -5.30 9.45
CA PRO A 79 4.51 -6.05 10.54
C PRO A 79 4.47 -7.54 10.26
N VAL A 80 5.54 -8.24 10.65
CA VAL A 80 5.59 -9.70 10.67
C VAL A 80 5.85 -10.17 12.09
N ALA A 81 5.14 -11.22 12.53
CA ALA A 81 5.29 -11.79 13.86
C ALA A 81 5.22 -13.32 13.83
N ILE A 82 5.89 -13.95 14.78
CA ILE A 82 5.81 -15.40 15.01
C ILE A 82 4.68 -15.66 16.01
N ILE A 83 3.73 -16.51 15.64
CA ILE A 83 2.62 -16.91 16.52
C ILE A 83 3.18 -17.71 17.69
N LYS A 84 2.99 -17.21 18.92
CA LYS A 84 3.53 -17.81 20.16
C LYS A 84 3.17 -19.29 20.33
N GLN A 85 1.98 -19.69 19.92
CA GLN A 85 1.47 -21.08 20.06
C GLN A 85 1.82 -21.97 18.85
N SER A 86 2.65 -21.50 17.90
CA SER A 86 3.07 -22.31 16.75
C SER A 86 3.85 -23.54 17.22
N LYS A 87 3.56 -24.69 16.62
CA LYS A 87 4.35 -25.92 16.82
C LYS A 87 5.68 -25.91 16.06
N ASN A 88 5.88 -24.93 15.16
CA ASN A 88 7.05 -24.82 14.27
C ASN A 88 7.83 -23.52 14.49
N ILE A 89 8.02 -23.09 15.74
CA ILE A 89 8.67 -21.81 16.10
C ILE A 89 10.07 -21.69 15.49
N GLN A 90 10.87 -22.76 15.45
CA GLN A 90 12.21 -22.72 14.88
C GLN A 90 12.19 -22.46 13.37
N ALA A 91 11.32 -23.14 12.64
CA ALA A 91 11.14 -22.88 11.21
C ALA A 91 10.62 -21.45 10.94
N ALA A 92 9.68 -20.98 11.74
CA ALA A 92 9.18 -19.59 11.65
C ALA A 92 10.28 -18.55 11.89
N LYS A 93 11.21 -18.79 12.83
CA LYS A 93 12.38 -17.93 13.06
C LYS A 93 13.32 -17.92 11.85
N GLN A 94 13.56 -19.07 11.20
CA GLN A 94 14.37 -19.15 9.99
C GLN A 94 13.74 -18.32 8.84
N VAL A 95 12.42 -18.43 8.64
CA VAL A 95 11.69 -17.60 7.66
C VAL A 95 11.83 -16.12 7.99
N LEU A 96 11.64 -15.73 9.25
CA LEU A 96 11.79 -14.32 9.67
C LEU A 96 13.22 -13.81 9.40
N GLN A 97 14.25 -14.61 9.70
CA GLN A 97 15.63 -14.25 9.40
C GLN A 97 15.89 -14.13 7.89
N PHE A 98 15.31 -15.04 7.09
CA PHE A 98 15.41 -14.96 5.63
C PHE A 98 14.79 -13.66 5.09
N LEU A 99 13.61 -13.25 5.58
CA LEU A 99 12.96 -12.01 5.16
C LEU A 99 13.84 -10.76 5.41
N LEU A 100 14.79 -10.82 6.33
CA LEU A 100 15.73 -9.73 6.63
C LEU A 100 17.03 -9.80 5.79
N THR A 101 17.22 -10.81 4.95
CA THR A 101 18.39 -10.93 4.09
C THR A 101 18.34 -9.93 2.92
N LYS A 102 19.51 -9.61 2.36
CA LYS A 102 19.60 -8.74 1.17
C LYS A 102 18.83 -9.30 -0.02
N GLU A 103 18.80 -10.62 -0.18
CA GLU A 103 18.07 -11.32 -1.24
C GLU A 103 16.56 -11.08 -1.11
N ALA A 104 15.98 -11.34 0.06
CA ALA A 104 14.57 -11.11 0.31
C ALA A 104 14.19 -9.61 0.18
N GLN A 105 15.02 -8.71 0.70
CA GLN A 105 14.81 -7.27 0.58
C GLN A 105 14.84 -6.79 -0.89
N ALA A 106 15.71 -7.36 -1.72
CA ALA A 106 15.74 -7.06 -3.15
C ALA A 106 14.46 -7.55 -3.87
N ILE A 107 13.89 -8.67 -3.43
CA ILE A 107 12.59 -9.16 -3.95
C ILE A 107 11.48 -8.19 -3.57
N PHE A 108 11.40 -7.75 -2.30
CA PHE A 108 10.43 -6.76 -1.86
C PHE A 108 10.54 -5.47 -2.68
N GLN A 109 11.75 -4.96 -2.87
CA GLN A 109 11.96 -3.72 -3.63
C GLN A 109 11.50 -3.84 -5.08
N ARG A 110 11.77 -4.97 -5.75
CA ARG A 110 11.30 -5.21 -7.13
C ARG A 110 9.78 -5.24 -7.24
N ASN A 111 9.11 -5.68 -6.18
CA ASN A 111 7.65 -5.72 -6.10
C ASN A 111 7.02 -4.44 -5.50
N GLY A 112 7.76 -3.33 -5.45
CA GLY A 112 7.23 -2.03 -5.08
C GLY A 112 7.22 -1.71 -3.57
N PHE A 113 7.73 -2.61 -2.72
CA PHE A 113 7.87 -2.35 -1.29
C PHE A 113 9.16 -1.57 -0.99
N THR A 114 9.12 -0.71 0.02
CA THR A 114 10.31 -0.04 0.54
C THR A 114 11.04 -0.97 1.51
N PRO A 115 12.32 -1.34 1.25
CA PRO A 115 13.10 -2.16 2.15
C PRO A 115 13.30 -1.48 3.51
N LEU A 116 13.40 -2.30 4.58
CA LEU A 116 13.77 -1.80 5.90
C LEU A 116 15.20 -1.23 5.84
N SER A 117 15.36 0.07 6.09
CA SER A 117 16.68 0.63 6.38
C SER A 117 17.13 0.12 7.75
N ARG A 118 18.14 -0.74 7.79
CA ARG A 118 18.84 -1.04 9.04
C ARG A 118 19.54 0.25 9.50
N LYS A 119 19.04 0.85 10.57
CA LYS A 119 19.83 1.80 11.35
C LYS A 119 20.92 1.06 12.10
#